data_ddfd234a2d4183d97307d7b4bb65c394
#
_entry.id   ddfd234a2d4183d97307d7b4bb65c394
#
_cell.length_a   1.000
_cell.length_b   1.000
_cell.length_c   1.000
_cell.angle_alpha   90.00
_cell.angle_beta   90.00
_cell.angle_gamma   90.00
#
_symmetry.space_group_name_H-M   'P 1'
#
loop_
_entity.id
_entity.type
_entity.pdbx_description
1 polymer ?
#
loop_
_entity_poly.entity_id
_entity_poly.type
_entity_poly.pdbx_seq_one_letter_code
_entity_poly.pdbx_strand_id
1 'polypeptide(L)'
;MASPIMPPTPPLPPRLPHRSIAGPVVLILMGVLFLLGTMGIMDIHHLGSLFARFWPALLILWGVLKLIEYEQAKRLGQPARGIGVGGVFLMLFLIVAGLIATQAARLNWKDLGQHIQIGDDEGLDEIFGGSTFDYSGELSNPWPAGSTSLRINDDRGTVTVNVSDDKKVRVSWRKKVRAENQQDADRYNTKTDPAITMADKLVVLDANTQGAGDKGVTTDIDIYVPVNTALAITSSRGDVTIAGMNSSVEVNHHRGEVNINDHTGNVVLNLDGSAARLGHVKGDVTIQGKANEVDVEDVDGAVHLDGEFQESVRLVRVSKTVSFHSSRTEMEFSRLDGRLDLDSGDLRADSLAGPMHLTTRSKDISLEGLSGDLRLEDSNGTVDVGLYKPGNIQIDNRKGDVQVSIPPNTAIKVEARTREGEIESDFDEIKVDNHDRESSASGSIGTNGPKLVVNCDKGGIEIRKGTVAVVPPAPPIPPATPAKPGKPAKALPAPKAPPVESEN
;
A
#
# COMPACT_ATOMS: atom_id res chain seq x y z
N MET A 1 32.90 46.50 81.93
CA MET A 1 33.75 45.53 81.25
C MET A 1 33.34 45.51 79.75
N ALA A 2 34.08 46.11 78.89
CA ALA A 2 33.79 46.22 77.45
C ALA A 2 34.49 45.05 76.75
N SER A 3 33.71 44.25 75.96
CA SER A 3 34.24 43.18 75.17
C SER A 3 34.97 43.69 73.94
N PRO A 4 36.09 43.10 73.53
CA PRO A 4 36.88 43.61 72.40
C PRO A 4 36.16 43.24 71.08
N ILE A 5 36.02 44.21 70.19
CA ILE A 5 35.54 44.13 68.81
C ILE A 5 36.62 43.44 67.96
N MET A 6 36.38 42.25 67.43
CA MET A 6 37.25 41.61 66.44
C MET A 6 37.12 42.33 65.09
N PRO A 7 38.21 42.56 64.35
CA PRO A 7 38.16 43.12 63.03
C PRO A 7 37.59 42.18 62.00
N PRO A 8 36.90 42.66 60.96
CA PRO A 8 36.30 41.83 59.91
C PRO A 8 37.34 41.07 59.12
N THR A 9 37.17 39.81 58.93
CA THR A 9 37.98 38.94 58.03
C THR A 9 37.94 39.43 56.60
N PRO A 10 39.07 39.53 55.87
CA PRO A 10 39.09 39.95 54.49
C PRO A 10 38.34 38.98 53.58
N PRO A 11 37.64 39.46 52.53
CA PRO A 11 36.91 38.60 51.57
C PRO A 11 37.88 37.67 50.86
N LEU A 12 37.53 36.37 50.79
CA LEU A 12 38.27 35.36 50.02
C LEU A 12 38.25 35.72 48.53
N PRO A 13 39.37 35.56 47.81
CA PRO A 13 39.42 35.85 46.37
C PRO A 13 38.45 34.94 45.59
N PRO A 14 37.83 35.42 44.48
CA PRO A 14 36.91 34.67 43.67
C PRO A 14 37.63 33.46 43.08
N ARG A 15 37.16 32.25 43.37
CA ARG A 15 37.68 31.00 42.83
C ARG A 15 37.24 30.91 41.37
N LEU A 16 38.18 30.98 40.41
CA LEU A 16 37.97 30.77 38.99
C LEU A 16 37.50 29.30 38.78
N PRO A 17 36.42 29.06 38.07
CA PRO A 17 35.94 27.71 37.82
C PRO A 17 36.85 26.99 36.80
N HIS A 18 37.59 25.97 37.25
CA HIS A 18 38.29 25.08 36.32
C HIS A 18 37.27 24.35 35.44
N ARG A 19 37.31 24.62 34.11
CA ARG A 19 36.45 23.93 33.12
C ARG A 19 37.01 22.52 32.89
N SER A 20 36.14 21.50 32.91
CA SER A 20 36.47 20.10 32.57
C SER A 20 36.94 20.04 31.10
N ILE A 21 38.09 19.44 30.86
CA ILE A 21 38.69 19.28 29.50
C ILE A 21 38.13 18.06 28.80
N ALA A 22 37.51 17.10 29.52
CA ALA A 22 37.01 15.86 28.95
C ALA A 22 35.93 16.06 27.87
N GLY A 23 35.00 16.99 28.08
CA GLY A 23 33.93 17.29 27.11
C GLY A 23 34.47 17.83 25.77
N PRO A 24 35.27 18.91 25.79
CA PRO A 24 35.90 19.45 24.57
C PRO A 24 36.75 18.43 23.81
N VAL A 25 37.50 17.56 24.48
CA VAL A 25 38.35 16.55 23.83
C VAL A 25 37.51 15.52 23.09
N VAL A 26 36.42 15.02 23.70
CA VAL A 26 35.48 14.08 23.02
C VAL A 26 34.82 14.74 21.83
N LEU A 27 34.41 16.00 21.93
CA LEU A 27 33.79 16.78 20.85
C LEU A 27 34.73 16.99 19.66
N ILE A 28 36.02 17.34 19.93
CA ILE A 28 37.04 17.47 18.90
C ILE A 28 37.28 16.13 18.20
N LEU A 29 37.40 15.05 18.94
CA LEU A 29 37.59 13.71 18.39
C LEU A 29 36.44 13.29 17.48
N MET A 30 35.21 13.57 17.90
CA MET A 30 34.01 13.33 17.13
C MET A 30 33.94 14.20 15.86
N GLY A 31 34.34 15.48 15.97
CA GLY A 31 34.45 16.42 14.83
C GLY A 31 35.50 15.97 13.81
N VAL A 32 36.68 15.50 14.26
CA VAL A 32 37.73 14.97 13.38
C VAL A 32 37.25 13.69 12.65
N LEU A 33 36.57 12.76 13.33
CA LEU A 33 35.98 11.60 12.71
C LEU A 33 34.96 11.95 11.64
N PHE A 34 34.10 12.94 11.93
CA PHE A 34 33.10 13.42 10.97
C PHE A 34 33.77 14.11 9.76
N LEU A 35 34.81 14.90 10.01
CA LEU A 35 35.56 15.56 8.95
C LEU A 35 36.29 14.56 8.03
N LEU A 36 36.87 13.50 8.57
CA LEU A 36 37.49 12.43 7.79
C LEU A 36 36.47 11.69 6.91
N GLY A 37 35.22 11.51 7.40
CA GLY A 37 34.09 10.97 6.62
C GLY A 37 33.68 11.91 5.49
N THR A 38 33.53 13.21 5.74
CA THR A 38 33.13 14.20 4.70
C THR A 38 34.20 14.47 3.66
N MET A 39 35.49 14.27 4.00
CA MET A 39 36.60 14.39 3.04
C MET A 39 36.78 13.16 2.15
N GLY A 40 35.92 12.15 2.26
CA GLY A 40 35.99 10.92 1.42
C GLY A 40 37.19 10.02 1.73
N ILE A 41 37.93 10.26 2.82
CA ILE A 41 39.08 9.44 3.24
C ILE A 41 38.61 8.14 3.90
N MET A 42 37.37 8.16 4.43
CA MET A 42 36.71 6.95 5.00
C MET A 42 35.26 6.90 4.54
N ASP A 43 34.83 5.73 4.06
CA ASP A 43 33.42 5.47 3.71
C ASP A 43 32.51 5.65 4.92
N ILE A 44 31.41 6.38 4.74
CA ILE A 44 30.42 6.67 5.79
C ILE A 44 29.81 5.35 6.33
N HIS A 45 29.67 4.31 5.50
CA HIS A 45 29.25 2.98 5.92
C HIS A 45 30.23 2.32 6.88
N HIS A 46 31.53 2.50 6.65
CA HIS A 46 32.57 2.01 7.56
C HIS A 46 32.58 2.81 8.89
N LEU A 47 32.27 4.11 8.84
CA LEU A 47 32.18 4.94 10.04
C LEU A 47 31.03 4.50 10.96
N GLY A 48 29.85 4.19 10.40
CA GLY A 48 28.70 3.69 11.13
C GLY A 48 28.96 2.34 11.80
N SER A 49 29.59 1.42 11.08
CA SER A 49 29.96 0.09 11.60
C SER A 49 31.07 0.16 12.64
N LEU A 50 32.05 1.05 12.46
CA LEU A 50 33.09 1.35 13.46
C LEU A 50 32.49 1.94 14.73
N PHE A 51 31.57 2.92 14.60
CA PHE A 51 30.89 3.50 15.75
C PHE A 51 30.05 2.44 16.48
N ALA A 52 29.25 1.65 15.78
CA ALA A 52 28.45 0.56 16.35
C ALA A 52 29.32 -0.48 17.12
N ARG A 53 30.55 -0.69 16.68
CA ARG A 53 31.48 -1.65 17.30
C ARG A 53 32.31 -1.05 18.44
N PHE A 54 32.70 0.22 18.35
CA PHE A 54 33.69 0.84 19.25
C PHE A 54 33.13 1.94 20.15
N TRP A 55 31.82 2.28 20.13
CA TRP A 55 31.23 3.26 21.02
C TRP A 55 31.48 2.99 22.53
N PRO A 56 31.58 1.73 23.02
CA PRO A 56 31.92 1.49 24.43
C PRO A 56 33.35 1.97 24.77
N ALA A 57 34.28 1.93 23.81
CA ALA A 57 35.62 2.43 23.98
C ALA A 57 35.67 3.96 24.25
N LEU A 58 34.74 4.71 23.65
CA LEU A 58 34.61 6.15 23.92
C LEU A 58 34.17 6.41 25.36
N LEU A 59 33.31 5.57 25.93
CA LEU A 59 32.92 5.68 27.33
C LEU A 59 34.07 5.31 28.25
N ILE A 60 34.86 4.31 27.92
CA ILE A 60 36.07 3.95 28.68
C ILE A 60 37.08 5.07 28.63
N LEU A 61 37.35 5.64 27.46
CA LEU A 61 38.25 6.80 27.30
C LEU A 61 37.81 7.99 28.14
N TRP A 62 36.51 8.30 28.10
CA TRP A 62 35.96 9.39 28.91
C TRP A 62 36.06 9.11 30.41
N GLY A 63 35.82 7.87 30.84
CA GLY A 63 36.05 7.44 32.24
C GLY A 63 37.49 7.59 32.68
N VAL A 64 38.46 7.20 31.86
CA VAL A 64 39.88 7.33 32.13
C VAL A 64 40.28 8.80 32.23
N LEU A 65 39.80 9.66 31.31
CA LEU A 65 40.04 11.11 31.39
C LEU A 65 39.48 11.72 32.67
N LYS A 66 38.30 11.28 33.12
CA LYS A 66 37.72 11.71 34.39
C LYS A 66 38.51 11.23 35.60
N LEU A 67 39.06 10.04 35.54
CA LEU A 67 39.92 9.52 36.62
C LEU A 67 41.22 10.33 36.71
N ILE A 68 41.84 10.69 35.61
CA ILE A 68 43.04 11.55 35.56
C ILE A 68 42.69 12.93 36.12
N GLU A 69 41.58 13.56 35.72
CA GLU A 69 41.12 14.83 36.30
C GLU A 69 40.93 14.73 37.84
N TYR A 70 40.36 13.61 38.32
CA TYR A 70 40.16 13.35 39.72
C TYR A 70 41.48 13.23 40.49
N GLU A 71 42.43 12.44 39.98
CA GLU A 71 43.79 12.29 40.57
C GLU A 71 44.57 13.64 40.62
N GLN A 72 44.50 14.42 39.53
CA GLN A 72 45.12 15.76 39.47
C GLN A 72 44.50 16.72 40.49
N ALA A 73 43.16 16.71 40.66
CA ALA A 73 42.46 17.54 41.64
C ALA A 73 42.86 17.14 43.08
N LYS A 74 43.02 15.84 43.34
CA LYS A 74 43.48 15.33 44.65
C LYS A 74 44.91 15.75 44.97
N ARG A 75 45.82 15.71 44.00
CA ARG A 75 47.23 16.19 44.17
C ARG A 75 47.32 17.68 44.44
N LEU A 76 46.36 18.49 43.93
CA LEU A 76 46.32 19.92 44.09
C LEU A 76 45.48 20.38 45.30
N GLY A 77 45.02 19.43 46.13
CA GLY A 77 44.24 19.74 47.35
C GLY A 77 42.86 20.40 47.09
N GLN A 78 42.35 20.28 45.89
CA GLN A 78 41.07 20.88 45.48
C GLN A 78 39.93 19.87 45.56
N PRO A 79 38.70 20.27 45.93
CA PRO A 79 37.57 19.35 45.96
C PRO A 79 37.27 18.88 44.54
N ALA A 80 37.36 17.55 44.31
CA ALA A 80 37.01 16.95 43.02
C ALA A 80 35.53 17.19 42.68
N ARG A 81 35.23 17.83 41.60
CA ARG A 81 33.86 18.02 41.10
C ARG A 81 33.39 16.76 40.41
N GLY A 82 32.23 16.27 40.80
CA GLY A 82 31.50 15.21 40.16
C GLY A 82 31.17 15.55 38.68
N ILE A 83 30.59 14.57 37.99
CA ILE A 83 30.12 14.71 36.63
C ILE A 83 29.02 15.78 36.60
N GLY A 84 29.23 16.89 35.90
CA GLY A 84 28.20 17.93 35.76
C GLY A 84 27.00 17.43 34.94
N VAL A 85 25.84 18.07 35.11
CA VAL A 85 24.59 17.72 34.42
C VAL A 85 24.78 17.54 32.93
N GLY A 86 25.54 18.40 32.25
CA GLY A 86 25.86 18.26 30.82
C GLY A 86 26.69 17.02 30.48
N GLY A 87 27.57 16.57 31.41
CA GLY A 87 28.32 15.31 31.22
C GLY A 87 27.42 14.07 31.36
N VAL A 88 26.43 14.11 32.24
CA VAL A 88 25.43 13.04 32.37
C VAL A 88 24.58 12.95 31.12
N PHE A 89 24.12 14.08 30.58
CA PHE A 89 23.37 14.11 29.30
C PHE A 89 24.19 13.58 28.14
N LEU A 90 25.46 13.98 28.00
CA LEU A 90 26.35 13.47 26.95
C LEU A 90 26.55 11.94 27.06
N MET A 91 26.75 11.45 28.29
CA MET A 91 26.89 10.01 28.54
C MET A 91 25.62 9.25 28.16
N LEU A 92 24.46 9.75 28.57
CA LEU A 92 23.17 9.14 28.23
C LEU A 92 22.95 9.16 26.71
N PHE A 93 23.28 10.26 26.04
CA PHE A 93 23.19 10.37 24.59
C PHE A 93 24.11 9.36 23.87
N LEU A 94 25.37 9.23 24.30
CA LEU A 94 26.29 8.23 23.72
C LEU A 94 25.83 6.80 23.96
N ILE A 95 25.26 6.50 25.12
CA ILE A 95 24.70 5.16 25.40
C ILE A 95 23.49 4.88 24.48
N VAL A 96 22.53 5.80 24.40
CA VAL A 96 21.34 5.64 23.58
C VAL A 96 21.71 5.56 22.09
N ALA A 97 22.54 6.47 21.61
CA ALA A 97 23.02 6.46 20.21
C ALA A 97 23.84 5.20 19.89
N GLY A 98 24.67 4.73 20.81
CA GLY A 98 25.44 3.52 20.68
C GLY A 98 24.60 2.25 20.68
N LEU A 99 23.56 2.19 21.52
CA LEU A 99 22.59 1.08 21.53
C LEU A 99 21.78 1.08 20.23
N ILE A 100 21.29 2.23 19.77
CA ILE A 100 20.59 2.34 18.49
C ILE A 100 21.49 1.89 17.35
N ALA A 101 22.74 2.38 17.28
CA ALA A 101 23.69 1.97 16.25
C ALA A 101 24.02 0.48 16.28
N THR A 102 24.14 -0.11 17.49
CA THR A 102 24.41 -1.55 17.65
C THR A 102 23.19 -2.39 17.25
N GLN A 103 21.99 -1.95 17.57
CA GLN A 103 20.75 -2.61 17.13
C GLN A 103 20.55 -2.44 15.62
N ALA A 104 20.78 -1.22 15.11
CA ALA A 104 20.73 -0.96 13.67
C ALA A 104 21.73 -1.83 12.87
N ALA A 105 22.93 -2.08 13.42
CA ALA A 105 23.92 -2.95 12.80
C ALA A 105 23.60 -4.46 12.92
N ARG A 106 22.70 -4.84 13.84
CA ARG A 106 22.22 -6.22 14.03
C ARG A 106 20.90 -6.49 13.32
N LEU A 107 20.11 -5.46 13.08
CA LEU A 107 18.89 -5.55 12.29
C LEU A 107 19.28 -5.78 10.85
N ASN A 108 18.80 -6.88 10.31
CA ASN A 108 18.83 -7.12 8.88
C ASN A 108 17.92 -6.07 8.23
N TRP A 109 18.50 -5.00 7.70
CA TRP A 109 17.76 -3.88 7.09
C TRP A 109 16.79 -4.34 5.99
N LYS A 110 16.95 -5.59 5.52
CA LYS A 110 16.02 -6.24 4.59
C LYS A 110 14.64 -6.47 5.19
N ASP A 111 14.53 -6.71 6.50
CA ASP A 111 13.24 -7.00 7.16
C ASP A 111 12.54 -5.73 7.67
N LEU A 112 13.30 -4.64 7.91
CA LEU A 112 12.73 -3.39 8.43
C LEU A 112 12.10 -2.53 7.32
N GLY A 113 12.58 -2.65 6.09
CA GLY A 113 11.99 -1.99 4.91
C GLY A 113 10.58 -2.45 4.57
N GLN A 114 10.14 -3.57 5.14
CA GLN A 114 8.79 -4.10 4.93
C GLN A 114 7.71 -3.46 5.84
N HIS A 115 8.10 -2.67 6.86
CA HIS A 115 7.15 -2.14 7.86
C HIS A 115 7.13 -0.63 7.99
N ILE A 116 7.94 0.10 7.22
CA ILE A 116 7.94 1.57 7.23
C ILE A 116 7.70 2.02 5.79
N GLN A 117 6.45 2.33 5.47
CA GLN A 117 6.08 3.12 4.29
C GLN A 117 6.61 4.55 4.50
N ILE A 118 7.85 4.79 4.10
CA ILE A 118 8.34 6.14 3.80
C ILE A 118 8.21 6.26 2.29
N GLY A 119 7.35 7.17 1.86
CA GLY A 119 7.07 7.38 0.45
C GLY A 119 8.34 7.62 -0.37
N ASP A 120 8.25 7.17 -1.61
CA ASP A 120 9.17 7.37 -2.74
C ASP A 120 10.67 7.25 -2.42
N ASP A 121 11.20 6.08 -2.74
CA ASP A 121 12.62 5.70 -2.67
C ASP A 121 13.58 6.60 -3.48
N GLU A 122 13.08 7.59 -4.23
CA GLU A 122 13.91 8.45 -5.10
C GLU A 122 14.74 9.49 -4.32
N GLY A 123 14.30 9.92 -3.16
CA GLY A 123 14.95 11.05 -2.43
C GLY A 123 16.15 10.68 -1.57
N LEU A 124 16.24 9.44 -1.05
CA LEU A 124 17.36 9.01 -0.20
C LEU A 124 18.49 8.35 -1.00
N ASP A 125 18.13 7.74 -2.11
CA ASP A 125 19.07 7.07 -3.01
C ASP A 125 19.99 8.03 -3.77
N GLU A 126 19.57 9.28 -3.98
CA GLU A 126 20.39 10.33 -4.60
C GLU A 126 21.50 10.83 -3.65
N ILE A 127 21.30 10.65 -2.34
CA ILE A 127 22.28 11.08 -1.30
C ILE A 127 23.36 10.01 -1.04
N PHE A 128 23.09 8.72 -1.30
CA PHE A 128 23.97 7.61 -0.91
C PHE A 128 24.76 6.93 -2.04
N GLY A 129 24.76 7.48 -3.26
CA GLY A 129 25.83 7.26 -4.21
C GLY A 129 25.65 6.11 -5.20
N GLY A 130 25.87 6.42 -6.41
CA GLY A 130 26.00 5.60 -7.62
C GLY A 130 25.43 6.33 -8.82
N SER A 131 26.14 6.33 -9.94
CA SER A 131 25.57 6.83 -11.19
C SER A 131 24.60 5.82 -11.77
N THR A 132 23.51 6.30 -12.37
CA THR A 132 22.56 5.47 -13.12
C THR A 132 22.99 5.39 -14.58
N PHE A 133 23.03 4.20 -15.11
CA PHE A 133 23.38 3.90 -16.50
C PHE A 133 22.19 3.24 -17.20
N ASP A 134 21.80 3.78 -18.36
CA ASP A 134 20.65 3.31 -19.12
C ASP A 134 21.09 2.38 -20.25
N TYR A 135 20.41 1.25 -20.36
CA TYR A 135 20.59 0.27 -21.44
C TYR A 135 19.22 -0.04 -22.04
N SER A 136 19.20 -0.42 -23.31
CA SER A 136 17.98 -0.85 -23.99
C SER A 136 18.28 -1.92 -25.01
N GLY A 137 17.28 -2.71 -25.34
CA GLY A 137 17.40 -3.73 -26.36
C GLY A 137 16.04 -4.28 -26.77
N GLU A 138 16.08 -5.14 -27.78
CA GLU A 138 14.90 -5.80 -28.32
C GLU A 138 15.19 -7.29 -28.52
N LEU A 139 14.19 -8.12 -28.21
CA LEU A 139 14.17 -9.54 -28.49
C LEU A 139 12.97 -9.83 -29.39
N SER A 140 13.16 -10.60 -30.44
CA SER A 140 12.07 -10.98 -31.33
C SER A 140 12.23 -12.44 -31.74
N ASN A 141 11.30 -13.27 -31.34
CA ASN A 141 11.30 -14.69 -31.65
C ASN A 141 9.98 -15.09 -32.31
N PRO A 142 9.98 -16.03 -33.28
CA PRO A 142 8.74 -16.58 -33.80
C PRO A 142 7.93 -17.21 -32.66
N TRP A 143 6.61 -17.01 -32.67
CA TRP A 143 5.74 -17.73 -31.75
C TRP A 143 5.76 -19.21 -32.10
N PRO A 144 6.12 -20.11 -31.15
CA PRO A 144 6.21 -21.53 -31.45
C PRO A 144 4.86 -22.11 -31.85
N ALA A 145 4.85 -22.98 -32.88
CA ALA A 145 3.63 -23.62 -33.31
C ALA A 145 3.05 -24.51 -32.19
N GLY A 146 1.84 -24.23 -31.78
CA GLY A 146 1.18 -24.95 -30.66
C GLY A 146 1.44 -24.37 -29.26
N SER A 147 2.24 -23.32 -29.12
CA SER A 147 2.37 -22.58 -27.87
C SER A 147 1.08 -21.80 -27.59
N THR A 148 0.63 -21.86 -26.33
CA THR A 148 -0.61 -21.21 -25.88
C THR A 148 -0.40 -20.33 -24.67
N SER A 149 0.79 -20.35 -24.06
CA SER A 149 1.07 -19.64 -22.80
C SER A 149 2.42 -18.96 -22.77
N LEU A 150 2.46 -17.81 -22.12
CA LEU A 150 3.66 -17.03 -21.82
C LEU A 150 3.78 -16.89 -20.30
N ARG A 151 4.92 -17.25 -19.76
CA ARG A 151 5.31 -16.94 -18.39
C ARG A 151 6.32 -15.81 -18.39
N ILE A 152 6.08 -14.83 -17.53
CA ILE A 152 6.95 -13.66 -17.35
C ILE A 152 7.42 -13.64 -15.91
N ASN A 153 8.73 -13.57 -15.72
CA ASN A 153 9.36 -13.41 -14.42
C ASN A 153 10.12 -12.09 -14.42
N ASP A 154 9.68 -11.14 -13.61
CA ASP A 154 10.36 -9.87 -13.40
C ASP A 154 10.47 -9.58 -11.90
N ASP A 155 11.66 -9.22 -11.45
CA ASP A 155 11.89 -8.89 -10.05
C ASP A 155 11.68 -7.39 -9.79
N ARG A 156 12.10 -6.55 -10.74
CA ARG A 156 11.99 -5.09 -10.62
C ARG A 156 11.83 -4.43 -11.98
N GLY A 157 10.74 -3.72 -12.16
CA GLY A 157 10.45 -2.94 -13.35
C GLY A 157 8.98 -3.01 -13.72
N THR A 158 8.63 -2.27 -14.72
CA THR A 158 7.27 -2.26 -15.27
C THR A 158 7.15 -3.33 -16.34
N VAL A 159 6.09 -4.13 -16.26
CA VAL A 159 5.74 -5.14 -17.25
C VAL A 159 4.50 -4.69 -18.00
N THR A 160 4.63 -4.39 -19.29
CA THR A 160 3.50 -4.03 -20.14
C THR A 160 3.27 -5.10 -21.19
N VAL A 161 2.08 -5.70 -21.21
CA VAL A 161 1.70 -6.72 -22.18
C VAL A 161 0.64 -6.16 -23.13
N ASN A 162 0.98 -6.14 -24.40
CA ASN A 162 0.16 -5.65 -25.50
C ASN A 162 -0.16 -6.77 -26.52
N VAL A 163 -1.27 -6.64 -27.19
CA VAL A 163 -1.65 -7.55 -28.27
C VAL A 163 -0.89 -7.22 -29.55
N SER A 164 -0.49 -8.26 -30.27
CA SER A 164 0.07 -8.16 -31.62
C SER A 164 -0.62 -9.15 -32.55
N ASP A 165 -0.88 -8.70 -33.78
CA ASP A 165 -1.39 -9.58 -34.82
C ASP A 165 -0.28 -10.44 -35.48
N ASP A 166 0.97 -10.19 -35.14
CA ASP A 166 2.11 -10.95 -35.62
C ASP A 166 2.19 -12.31 -34.89
N LYS A 167 2.57 -13.34 -35.61
CA LYS A 167 2.92 -14.64 -35.01
C LYS A 167 4.34 -14.62 -34.44
N LYS A 168 4.62 -13.64 -33.63
CA LYS A 168 5.91 -13.44 -32.94
C LYS A 168 5.69 -12.96 -31.53
N VAL A 169 6.61 -13.29 -30.65
CA VAL A 169 6.80 -12.59 -29.39
C VAL A 169 7.87 -11.53 -29.64
N ARG A 170 7.51 -10.27 -29.38
CA ARG A 170 8.45 -9.15 -29.41
C ARG A 170 8.54 -8.56 -28.02
N VAL A 171 9.74 -8.32 -27.58
CA VAL A 171 10.02 -7.74 -26.27
C VAL A 171 11.00 -6.60 -26.47
N SER A 172 10.59 -5.39 -26.16
CA SER A 172 11.50 -4.26 -26.01
C SER A 172 11.71 -4.00 -24.51
N TRP A 173 12.94 -3.74 -24.13
CA TRP A 173 13.27 -3.51 -22.74
C TRP A 173 14.17 -2.30 -22.54
N ARG A 174 13.98 -1.63 -21.41
CA ARG A 174 14.83 -0.54 -20.93
C ARG A 174 15.29 -0.90 -19.54
N LYS A 175 16.60 -0.83 -19.33
CA LYS A 175 17.23 -1.23 -18.10
C LYS A 175 17.97 -0.05 -17.48
N LYS A 176 17.71 0.23 -16.22
CA LYS A 176 18.46 1.19 -15.40
C LYS A 176 19.36 0.41 -14.45
N VAL A 177 20.66 0.64 -14.57
CA VAL A 177 21.68 -0.01 -13.73
C VAL A 177 22.34 1.04 -12.87
N ARG A 178 22.26 0.90 -11.56
CA ARG A 178 22.96 1.75 -10.61
C ARG A 178 24.31 1.13 -10.28
N ALA A 179 25.40 1.84 -10.58
CA ALA A 179 26.76 1.38 -10.32
C ALA A 179 27.71 2.56 -10.02
N GLU A 180 28.87 2.25 -9.44
CA GLU A 180 29.86 3.27 -9.12
C GLU A 180 30.56 3.82 -10.39
N ASN A 181 30.69 2.98 -11.41
CA ASN A 181 31.35 3.33 -12.66
C ASN A 181 30.76 2.53 -13.84
N GLN A 182 31.09 2.95 -15.06
CA GLN A 182 30.61 2.33 -16.31
C GLN A 182 31.00 0.85 -16.41
N GLN A 183 32.18 0.46 -15.98
CA GLN A 183 32.66 -0.93 -16.09
C GLN A 183 31.83 -1.89 -15.22
N ASP A 184 31.45 -1.46 -14.02
CA ASP A 184 30.59 -2.24 -13.15
C ASP A 184 29.16 -2.27 -13.71
N ALA A 185 28.66 -1.16 -14.26
CA ALA A 185 27.36 -1.11 -14.92
C ALA A 185 27.29 -2.07 -16.11
N ASP A 186 28.30 -2.09 -16.99
CA ASP A 186 28.38 -3.02 -18.14
C ASP A 186 28.38 -4.48 -17.69
N ARG A 187 29.10 -4.77 -16.60
CA ARG A 187 29.14 -6.11 -16.03
C ARG A 187 27.78 -6.55 -15.47
N TYR A 188 27.07 -5.64 -14.75
CA TYR A 188 25.73 -5.93 -14.25
C TYR A 188 24.73 -6.02 -15.39
N ASN A 189 24.80 -5.16 -16.38
CA ASN A 189 23.97 -5.23 -17.57
C ASN A 189 24.07 -6.60 -18.26
N THR A 190 25.29 -7.08 -18.52
CA THR A 190 25.50 -8.41 -19.14
C THR A 190 24.98 -9.57 -18.30
N LYS A 191 25.04 -9.47 -16.95
CA LYS A 191 24.55 -10.52 -16.05
C LYS A 191 23.03 -10.56 -15.92
N THR A 192 22.36 -9.50 -16.30
CA THR A 192 20.90 -9.31 -16.17
C THR A 192 20.22 -9.17 -17.51
N ASP A 193 20.77 -9.71 -18.58
CA ASP A 193 20.16 -9.66 -19.89
C ASP A 193 18.84 -10.44 -19.92
N PRO A 194 17.74 -9.84 -20.34
CA PRO A 194 16.48 -10.54 -20.50
C PRO A 194 16.61 -11.71 -21.49
N ALA A 195 16.00 -12.83 -21.14
CA ALA A 195 16.09 -14.04 -21.96
C ALA A 195 14.72 -14.63 -22.25
N ILE A 196 14.54 -15.11 -23.49
CA ILE A 196 13.36 -15.88 -23.90
C ILE A 196 13.75 -17.34 -24.06
N THR A 197 13.13 -18.21 -23.29
CA THR A 197 13.28 -19.66 -23.37
C THR A 197 11.99 -20.27 -23.88
N MET A 198 12.09 -21.22 -24.80
CA MET A 198 10.95 -21.91 -25.40
C MET A 198 10.99 -23.39 -25.01
N ALA A 199 9.92 -23.86 -24.39
CA ALA A 199 9.76 -25.25 -23.98
C ALA A 199 8.35 -25.74 -24.39
N ASP A 200 8.27 -26.61 -25.37
CA ASP A 200 7.03 -27.18 -25.91
C ASP A 200 5.93 -26.12 -26.19
N LYS A 201 4.97 -26.04 -25.27
CA LYS A 201 3.80 -25.13 -25.35
C LYS A 201 3.96 -23.84 -24.54
N LEU A 202 5.06 -23.70 -23.82
CA LEU A 202 5.32 -22.59 -22.91
C LEU A 202 6.47 -21.73 -23.41
N VAL A 203 6.24 -20.45 -23.53
CA VAL A 203 7.29 -19.44 -23.69
C VAL A 203 7.58 -18.85 -22.31
N VAL A 204 8.84 -18.75 -21.92
CA VAL A 204 9.25 -18.13 -20.66
C VAL A 204 10.13 -16.92 -21.00
N LEU A 205 9.71 -15.77 -20.52
CA LEU A 205 10.47 -14.53 -20.52
C LEU A 205 10.97 -14.26 -19.10
N ASP A 206 12.27 -14.19 -18.95
CA ASP A 206 12.93 -13.88 -17.68
C ASP A 206 13.67 -12.56 -17.84
N ALA A 207 13.30 -11.55 -17.04
CA ALA A 207 13.98 -10.26 -17.00
C ALA A 207 15.38 -10.35 -16.35
N ASN A 208 15.63 -11.42 -15.59
CA ASN A 208 16.93 -11.74 -14.98
C ASN A 208 17.51 -10.63 -14.08
N THR A 209 16.67 -9.76 -13.51
CA THR A 209 17.09 -8.65 -12.65
C THR A 209 17.82 -9.12 -11.39
N GLN A 210 17.51 -10.32 -10.90
CA GLN A 210 18.18 -10.94 -9.74
C GLN A 210 19.64 -11.33 -10.02
N GLY A 211 20.05 -11.40 -11.27
CA GLY A 211 21.44 -11.71 -11.66
C GLY A 211 22.48 -10.70 -11.17
N ALA A 212 22.06 -9.52 -10.75
CA ALA A 212 22.89 -8.48 -10.13
C ALA A 212 22.86 -8.52 -8.59
N GLY A 213 22.07 -9.39 -7.98
CA GLY A 213 21.86 -9.45 -6.53
C GLY A 213 21.20 -8.19 -5.98
N ASP A 214 21.73 -7.66 -4.86
CA ASP A 214 21.20 -6.43 -4.22
C ASP A 214 21.57 -5.14 -4.99
N LYS A 215 22.20 -5.25 -6.13
CA LYS A 215 22.55 -4.11 -6.98
C LYS A 215 21.29 -3.56 -7.65
N GLY A 216 21.16 -2.25 -7.70
CA GLY A 216 20.01 -1.57 -8.23
C GLY A 216 19.87 -1.73 -9.75
N VAL A 217 19.30 -2.83 -10.19
CA VAL A 217 18.91 -3.04 -11.59
C VAL A 217 17.40 -3.08 -11.67
N THR A 218 16.84 -2.22 -12.53
CA THR A 218 15.42 -2.18 -12.85
C THR A 218 15.26 -2.38 -14.35
N THR A 219 14.34 -3.24 -14.78
CA THR A 219 14.12 -3.55 -16.19
C THR A 219 12.65 -3.33 -16.56
N ASP A 220 12.35 -2.28 -17.29
CA ASP A 220 11.02 -2.05 -17.86
C ASP A 220 10.88 -2.83 -19.15
N ILE A 221 9.79 -3.59 -19.30
CA ILE A 221 9.58 -4.53 -20.41
C ILE A 221 8.25 -4.25 -21.08
N ASP A 222 8.29 -3.99 -22.39
CA ASP A 222 7.12 -3.90 -23.25
C ASP A 222 7.04 -5.16 -24.13
N ILE A 223 5.99 -5.94 -23.96
CA ILE A 223 5.81 -7.26 -24.56
C ILE A 223 4.65 -7.21 -25.55
N TYR A 224 4.85 -7.75 -26.75
CA TYR A 224 3.83 -7.90 -27.77
C TYR A 224 3.64 -9.36 -28.11
N VAL A 225 2.42 -9.87 -27.92
CA VAL A 225 2.07 -11.30 -28.09
C VAL A 225 0.73 -11.48 -28.80
N PRO A 226 0.47 -12.66 -29.37
CA PRO A 226 -0.84 -12.97 -29.94
C PRO A 226 -1.98 -12.87 -28.91
N VAL A 227 -3.14 -12.38 -29.32
CA VAL A 227 -4.30 -12.10 -28.47
C VAL A 227 -4.78 -13.27 -27.61
N ASN A 228 -4.66 -14.50 -28.09
CA ASN A 228 -5.13 -15.73 -27.39
C ASN A 228 -4.02 -16.37 -26.53
N THR A 229 -3.05 -15.61 -26.07
CA THR A 229 -1.97 -16.11 -25.22
C THR A 229 -2.39 -16.08 -23.76
N ALA A 230 -2.35 -17.23 -23.08
CA ALA A 230 -2.52 -17.29 -21.62
C ALA A 230 -1.27 -16.71 -20.95
N LEU A 231 -1.47 -15.85 -19.95
CA LEU A 231 -0.40 -15.16 -19.24
C LEU A 231 -0.25 -15.68 -17.82
N ALA A 232 0.99 -15.92 -17.41
CA ALA A 232 1.36 -16.15 -16.02
C ALA A 232 2.52 -15.21 -15.66
N ILE A 233 2.25 -14.16 -14.88
CA ILE A 233 3.21 -13.11 -14.56
C ILE A 233 3.58 -13.22 -13.09
N THR A 234 4.87 -13.20 -12.81
CA THR A 234 5.41 -13.06 -11.46
C THR A 234 6.28 -11.81 -11.44
N SER A 235 5.85 -10.80 -10.67
CA SER A 235 6.57 -9.54 -10.52
C SER A 235 6.68 -9.18 -9.04
N SER A 236 7.87 -8.72 -8.61
CA SER A 236 8.09 -8.38 -7.22
C SER A 236 7.93 -6.88 -6.96
N ARG A 237 8.36 -6.02 -7.89
CA ARG A 237 8.27 -4.57 -7.73
C ARG A 237 8.12 -3.88 -9.08
N GLY A 238 7.19 -2.94 -9.13
CA GLY A 238 6.86 -2.15 -10.33
C GLY A 238 5.43 -2.45 -10.77
N ASP A 239 5.01 -1.88 -11.86
CA ASP A 239 3.63 -1.99 -12.29
C ASP A 239 3.47 -3.06 -13.37
N VAL A 240 2.31 -3.72 -13.38
CA VAL A 240 1.94 -4.70 -14.40
C VAL A 240 0.73 -4.17 -15.17
N THR A 241 0.87 -3.95 -16.46
CA THR A 241 -0.23 -3.50 -17.32
C THR A 241 -0.52 -4.53 -18.40
N ILE A 242 -1.78 -4.93 -18.52
CA ILE A 242 -2.25 -5.90 -19.51
C ILE A 242 -3.47 -5.33 -20.24
N ALA A 243 -3.44 -5.32 -21.55
CA ALA A 243 -4.56 -4.80 -22.34
C ALA A 243 -4.93 -5.68 -23.53
N GLY A 244 -6.23 -5.85 -23.76
CA GLY A 244 -6.78 -6.44 -24.98
C GLY A 244 -6.61 -7.95 -25.14
N MET A 245 -6.23 -8.69 -24.10
CA MET A 245 -5.99 -10.13 -24.18
C MET A 245 -7.29 -10.94 -24.18
N ASN A 246 -7.26 -12.11 -24.83
CA ASN A 246 -8.40 -13.03 -24.94
C ASN A 246 -7.98 -14.43 -24.49
N SER A 247 -7.60 -14.57 -23.23
CA SER A 247 -7.24 -15.86 -22.60
C SER A 247 -7.14 -15.67 -21.08
N SER A 248 -6.82 -16.72 -20.33
CA SER A 248 -6.61 -16.59 -18.88
C SER A 248 -5.37 -15.77 -18.53
N VAL A 249 -5.49 -14.99 -17.47
CA VAL A 249 -4.39 -14.21 -16.88
C VAL A 249 -4.26 -14.58 -15.41
N GLU A 250 -3.03 -14.93 -15.02
CA GLU A 250 -2.63 -15.13 -13.62
C GLU A 250 -1.46 -14.20 -13.30
N VAL A 251 -1.60 -13.37 -12.27
CA VAL A 251 -0.55 -12.45 -11.84
C VAL A 251 -0.25 -12.66 -10.36
N ASN A 252 1.01 -12.95 -10.06
CA ASN A 252 1.56 -12.98 -8.71
C ASN A 252 2.39 -11.72 -8.52
N HIS A 253 1.92 -10.79 -7.70
CA HIS A 253 2.51 -9.46 -7.59
C HIS A 253 2.71 -9.03 -6.14
N HIS A 254 3.90 -8.45 -5.84
CA HIS A 254 4.27 -8.14 -4.47
C HIS A 254 4.15 -6.63 -4.14
N ARG A 255 4.58 -5.72 -5.03
CA ARG A 255 4.51 -4.26 -4.79
C ARG A 255 4.37 -3.48 -6.08
N GLY A 256 3.41 -2.59 -6.13
CA GLY A 256 3.08 -1.73 -7.26
C GLY A 256 1.60 -1.85 -7.60
N GLU A 257 1.26 -1.62 -8.84
CA GLU A 257 -0.10 -1.65 -9.34
C GLU A 257 -0.25 -2.71 -10.44
N VAL A 258 -1.34 -3.46 -10.39
CA VAL A 258 -1.76 -4.35 -11.48
C VAL A 258 -2.96 -3.72 -12.19
N ASN A 259 -2.78 -3.40 -13.47
CA ASN A 259 -3.80 -2.76 -14.31
C ASN A 259 -4.18 -3.67 -15.48
N ILE A 260 -5.44 -4.11 -15.54
CA ILE A 260 -5.94 -4.98 -16.60
C ILE A 260 -7.18 -4.35 -17.23
N ASN A 261 -7.10 -4.07 -18.53
CA ASN A 261 -8.19 -3.44 -19.27
C ASN A 261 -8.56 -4.21 -20.54
N ASP A 262 -9.85 -4.13 -20.91
CA ASP A 262 -10.40 -4.70 -22.15
C ASP A 262 -10.05 -6.20 -22.32
N HIS A 263 -10.24 -6.96 -21.25
CA HIS A 263 -9.84 -8.36 -21.17
C HIS A 263 -11.00 -9.33 -21.41
N THR A 264 -10.74 -10.42 -22.13
CA THR A 264 -11.67 -11.54 -22.25
C THR A 264 -11.02 -12.82 -21.73
N GLY A 265 -11.56 -13.38 -20.67
CA GLY A 265 -11.04 -14.56 -20.00
C GLY A 265 -11.01 -14.37 -18.49
N ASN A 266 -10.68 -15.43 -17.76
CA ASN A 266 -10.60 -15.35 -16.31
C ASN A 266 -9.31 -14.68 -15.87
N VAL A 267 -9.42 -13.89 -14.80
CA VAL A 267 -8.30 -13.17 -14.19
C VAL A 267 -8.12 -13.67 -12.75
N VAL A 268 -6.90 -14.05 -12.41
CA VAL A 268 -6.51 -14.42 -11.05
C VAL A 268 -5.34 -13.56 -10.62
N LEU A 269 -5.53 -12.78 -9.56
CA LEU A 269 -4.50 -11.93 -8.97
C LEU A 269 -4.16 -12.42 -7.57
N ASN A 270 -2.89 -12.73 -7.33
CA ASN A 270 -2.33 -13.05 -6.03
C ASN A 270 -1.45 -11.88 -5.60
N LEU A 271 -1.94 -11.07 -4.67
CA LEU A 271 -1.33 -9.80 -4.29
C LEU A 271 -0.71 -9.85 -2.88
N ASP A 272 0.40 -9.14 -2.70
CA ASP A 272 1.03 -8.98 -1.40
C ASP A 272 1.50 -7.53 -1.19
N GLY A 273 0.55 -6.63 -0.92
CA GLY A 273 0.78 -5.19 -0.74
C GLY A 273 0.73 -4.39 -2.04
N SER A 274 -0.07 -4.81 -3.00
CA SER A 274 -0.25 -4.16 -4.30
C SER A 274 -1.63 -3.55 -4.44
N ALA A 275 -1.77 -2.60 -5.37
CA ALA A 275 -3.07 -2.14 -5.85
C ALA A 275 -3.51 -2.93 -7.09
N ALA A 276 -4.81 -3.02 -7.33
CA ALA A 276 -5.37 -3.65 -8.52
C ALA A 276 -6.46 -2.78 -9.15
N ARG A 277 -6.35 -2.54 -10.45
CA ARG A 277 -7.38 -1.87 -11.26
C ARG A 277 -7.75 -2.73 -12.45
N LEU A 278 -9.03 -3.08 -12.52
CA LEU A 278 -9.57 -3.90 -13.61
C LEU A 278 -10.75 -3.21 -14.26
N GLY A 279 -10.70 -3.07 -15.57
CA GLY A 279 -11.78 -2.47 -16.35
C GLY A 279 -12.19 -3.33 -17.56
N HIS A 280 -13.51 -3.43 -17.83
CA HIS A 280 -14.07 -4.10 -19.00
C HIS A 280 -13.61 -5.58 -19.13
N VAL A 281 -13.82 -6.38 -18.07
CA VAL A 281 -13.44 -7.80 -18.06
C VAL A 281 -14.64 -8.69 -18.41
N LYS A 282 -14.49 -9.53 -19.43
CA LYS A 282 -15.43 -10.58 -19.80
C LYS A 282 -14.93 -11.94 -19.31
N GLY A 283 -15.26 -12.28 -18.09
CA GLY A 283 -14.81 -13.47 -17.38
C GLY A 283 -14.85 -13.28 -15.88
N ASP A 284 -14.54 -14.33 -15.14
CA ASP A 284 -14.53 -14.26 -13.69
C ASP A 284 -13.21 -13.64 -13.19
N VAL A 285 -13.30 -12.83 -12.15
CA VAL A 285 -12.17 -12.13 -11.50
C VAL A 285 -11.99 -12.69 -10.09
N THR A 286 -10.79 -13.15 -9.79
CA THR A 286 -10.40 -13.59 -8.44
C THR A 286 -9.19 -12.79 -7.97
N ILE A 287 -9.30 -12.13 -6.81
CA ILE A 287 -8.23 -11.39 -6.18
C ILE A 287 -8.00 -11.95 -4.79
N GLN A 288 -6.79 -12.41 -4.53
CA GLN A 288 -6.42 -13.05 -3.27
C GLN A 288 -5.20 -12.41 -2.64
N GLY A 289 -5.12 -12.48 -1.29
CA GLY A 289 -3.96 -12.07 -0.50
C GLY A 289 -4.09 -10.67 0.12
N LYS A 290 -3.07 -9.82 -0.03
CA LYS A 290 -3.06 -8.48 0.56
C LYS A 290 -3.07 -7.43 -0.53
N ALA A 291 -4.11 -6.61 -0.55
CA ALA A 291 -4.19 -5.48 -1.46
C ALA A 291 -4.35 -4.17 -0.71
N ASN A 292 -3.74 -3.10 -1.24
CA ASN A 292 -3.93 -1.76 -0.71
C ASN A 292 -5.27 -1.20 -1.22
N GLU A 293 -5.39 -1.04 -2.51
CA GLU A 293 -6.57 -0.53 -3.19
C GLU A 293 -7.03 -1.54 -4.26
N VAL A 294 -8.33 -1.76 -4.36
CA VAL A 294 -8.93 -2.59 -5.41
C VAL A 294 -10.04 -1.79 -6.09
N ASP A 295 -9.89 -1.55 -7.39
CA ASP A 295 -10.91 -0.91 -8.23
C ASP A 295 -11.27 -1.85 -9.38
N VAL A 296 -12.54 -2.30 -9.41
CA VAL A 296 -13.03 -3.24 -10.42
C VAL A 296 -14.28 -2.68 -11.07
N GLU A 297 -14.25 -2.47 -12.37
CA GLU A 297 -15.33 -1.85 -13.12
C GLU A 297 -15.69 -2.69 -14.35
N ASP A 298 -17.01 -2.79 -14.65
CA ASP A 298 -17.56 -3.44 -15.85
C ASP A 298 -17.11 -4.90 -16.02
N VAL A 299 -17.47 -5.75 -15.04
CA VAL A 299 -17.19 -7.19 -15.11
C VAL A 299 -18.40 -7.98 -15.58
N ASP A 300 -18.28 -8.64 -16.74
CA ASP A 300 -19.23 -9.63 -17.23
C ASP A 300 -18.84 -11.02 -16.74
N GLY A 301 -18.94 -11.22 -15.44
CA GLY A 301 -18.51 -12.40 -14.71
C GLY A 301 -18.76 -12.27 -13.23
N ALA A 302 -18.30 -13.24 -12.46
CA ALA A 302 -18.26 -13.20 -11.00
C ALA A 302 -16.98 -12.51 -10.50
N VAL A 303 -17.08 -11.83 -9.34
CA VAL A 303 -15.94 -11.23 -8.66
C VAL A 303 -15.77 -11.90 -7.30
N HIS A 304 -14.60 -12.45 -7.07
CA HIS A 304 -14.25 -13.10 -5.81
C HIS A 304 -13.03 -12.42 -5.19
N LEU A 305 -13.21 -11.85 -4.01
CA LEU A 305 -12.19 -11.14 -3.25
C LEU A 305 -11.96 -11.87 -1.92
N ASP A 306 -10.74 -12.37 -1.68
CA ASP A 306 -10.39 -13.10 -0.47
C ASP A 306 -9.05 -12.65 0.09
N GLY A 307 -9.06 -11.97 1.24
CA GLY A 307 -7.81 -11.50 1.85
C GLY A 307 -7.92 -10.31 2.78
N GLU A 308 -6.83 -9.56 2.85
CA GLU A 308 -6.73 -8.33 3.63
C GLU A 308 -6.67 -7.11 2.70
N PHE A 309 -7.64 -6.22 2.83
CA PHE A 309 -7.76 -5.00 2.04
C PHE A 309 -7.54 -3.81 2.98
N GLN A 310 -6.51 -2.98 2.69
CA GLN A 310 -6.03 -1.99 3.66
C GLN A 310 -6.71 -0.64 3.51
N GLU A 311 -6.91 -0.15 2.27
CA GLU A 311 -7.45 1.18 2.01
C GLU A 311 -8.91 1.08 1.56
N SER A 312 -9.14 0.77 0.29
CA SER A 312 -10.48 0.74 -0.28
C SER A 312 -10.70 -0.39 -1.28
N VAL A 313 -11.93 -0.87 -1.33
CA VAL A 313 -12.42 -1.74 -2.38
C VAL A 313 -13.60 -1.06 -3.05
N ARG A 314 -13.47 -0.79 -4.33
CA ARG A 314 -14.49 -0.22 -5.17
C ARG A 314 -14.89 -1.21 -6.25
N LEU A 315 -16.18 -1.49 -6.34
CA LEU A 315 -16.76 -2.32 -7.39
C LEU A 315 -17.83 -1.52 -8.13
N VAL A 316 -17.84 -1.61 -9.44
CA VAL A 316 -18.84 -0.93 -10.28
C VAL A 316 -19.32 -1.90 -11.36
N ARG A 317 -20.62 -2.13 -11.44
CA ARG A 317 -21.27 -2.96 -12.46
C ARG A 317 -20.67 -4.36 -12.63
N VAL A 318 -21.05 -5.28 -11.75
CA VAL A 318 -20.69 -6.70 -11.83
C VAL A 318 -21.91 -7.53 -12.18
N SER A 319 -21.88 -8.23 -13.28
CA SER A 319 -23.05 -8.90 -13.86
C SER A 319 -23.46 -10.19 -13.14
N LYS A 320 -22.56 -10.81 -12.38
CA LYS A 320 -22.81 -12.04 -11.63
C LYS A 320 -22.41 -11.86 -10.16
N THR A 321 -22.33 -12.97 -9.45
CA THR A 321 -22.09 -13.03 -8.01
C THR A 321 -20.81 -12.28 -7.62
N VAL A 322 -20.92 -11.47 -6.58
CA VAL A 322 -19.81 -10.88 -5.86
C VAL A 322 -19.66 -11.60 -4.52
N SER A 323 -18.47 -12.09 -4.23
CA SER A 323 -18.10 -12.68 -2.96
C SER A 323 -16.89 -11.95 -2.40
N PHE A 324 -17.00 -11.43 -1.20
CA PHE A 324 -15.96 -10.72 -0.48
C PHE A 324 -15.72 -11.37 0.87
N HIS A 325 -14.51 -11.78 1.13
CA HIS A 325 -14.11 -12.37 2.40
C HIS A 325 -12.85 -11.68 2.93
N SER A 326 -12.94 -11.19 4.17
CA SER A 326 -11.81 -10.64 4.91
C SER A 326 -11.91 -10.99 6.40
N SER A 327 -10.90 -10.66 7.18
CA SER A 327 -10.90 -10.93 8.63
C SER A 327 -12.04 -10.26 9.42
N ARG A 328 -12.68 -9.23 8.87
CA ARG A 328 -13.72 -8.43 9.53
C ARG A 328 -15.06 -8.39 8.82
N THR A 329 -15.08 -8.66 7.53
CA THR A 329 -16.28 -8.53 6.70
C THR A 329 -16.37 -9.72 5.77
N GLU A 330 -17.54 -10.33 5.76
CA GLU A 330 -17.94 -11.37 4.81
C GLU A 330 -19.20 -10.90 4.10
N MET A 331 -19.18 -10.90 2.78
CA MET A 331 -20.28 -10.40 1.97
C MET A 331 -20.43 -11.22 0.69
N GLU A 332 -21.65 -11.56 0.37
CA GLU A 332 -22.00 -12.23 -0.88
C GLU A 332 -23.33 -11.67 -1.40
N PHE A 333 -23.40 -11.38 -2.69
CA PHE A 333 -24.64 -10.98 -3.37
C PHE A 333 -24.62 -11.36 -4.84
N SER A 334 -25.81 -11.40 -5.46
CA SER A 334 -25.94 -12.00 -6.80
C SER A 334 -25.47 -11.12 -7.95
N ARG A 335 -25.59 -9.78 -7.82
CA ARG A 335 -25.26 -8.83 -8.88
C ARG A 335 -25.17 -7.42 -8.34
N LEU A 336 -24.31 -6.61 -8.95
CA LEU A 336 -24.16 -5.19 -8.69
C LEU A 336 -24.44 -4.41 -9.99
N ASP A 337 -25.58 -3.75 -10.04
CA ASP A 337 -25.91 -2.89 -11.19
C ASP A 337 -25.36 -1.46 -11.03
N GLY A 338 -25.10 -1.05 -9.80
CA GLY A 338 -24.54 0.23 -9.44
C GLY A 338 -23.07 0.16 -8.98
N ARG A 339 -22.83 0.76 -7.82
CA ARG A 339 -21.49 0.88 -7.23
C ARG A 339 -21.46 0.38 -5.80
N LEU A 340 -20.35 -0.18 -5.40
CA LEU A 340 -20.02 -0.53 -4.03
C LEU A 340 -18.66 0.06 -3.67
N ASP A 341 -18.62 0.78 -2.57
CA ASP A 341 -17.42 1.30 -1.93
C ASP A 341 -17.30 0.71 -0.53
N LEU A 342 -16.18 0.11 -0.25
CA LEU A 342 -15.86 -0.51 1.03
C LEU A 342 -14.50 -0.02 1.49
N ASP A 343 -14.44 0.60 2.65
CA ASP A 343 -13.20 0.99 3.31
C ASP A 343 -13.13 0.43 4.75
N SER A 344 -12.22 0.93 5.58
CA SER A 344 -12.04 0.45 6.94
C SER A 344 -13.25 0.72 7.86
N GLY A 345 -13.99 1.80 7.64
CA GLY A 345 -15.11 2.28 8.47
C GLY A 345 -16.48 2.11 7.82
N ASP A 346 -16.55 2.31 6.53
CA ASP A 346 -17.81 2.44 5.78
C ASP A 346 -18.00 1.32 4.76
N LEU A 347 -19.26 0.94 4.52
CA LEU A 347 -19.71 0.16 3.39
C LEU A 347 -20.89 0.88 2.75
N ARG A 348 -20.72 1.35 1.54
CA ARG A 348 -21.77 2.00 0.77
C ARG A 348 -22.00 1.26 -0.53
N ALA A 349 -23.25 0.95 -0.83
CA ALA A 349 -23.57 0.31 -2.09
C ALA A 349 -24.93 0.79 -2.61
N ASP A 350 -25.02 0.89 -3.93
CA ASP A 350 -26.26 1.21 -4.61
C ASP A 350 -26.62 0.14 -5.65
N SER A 351 -27.93 -0.02 -5.89
CA SER A 351 -28.48 -0.89 -6.94
C SER A 351 -28.00 -2.34 -6.85
N LEU A 352 -28.12 -2.92 -5.66
CA LEU A 352 -27.77 -4.31 -5.37
C LEU A 352 -28.92 -5.26 -5.71
N ALA A 353 -28.61 -6.40 -6.27
CA ALA A 353 -29.54 -7.51 -6.47
C ALA A 353 -29.18 -8.71 -5.57
N GLY A 354 -30.12 -9.07 -4.68
CA GLY A 354 -29.96 -10.20 -3.77
C GLY A 354 -30.24 -11.58 -4.40
N PRO A 355 -30.12 -12.66 -3.62
CA PRO A 355 -29.95 -12.65 -2.17
C PRO A 355 -28.60 -12.08 -1.75
N MET A 356 -28.63 -11.21 -0.71
CA MET A 356 -27.43 -10.63 -0.12
C MET A 356 -27.22 -11.19 1.29
N HIS A 357 -26.01 -11.63 1.56
CA HIS A 357 -25.53 -11.97 2.89
C HIS A 357 -24.37 -11.06 3.25
N LEU A 358 -24.47 -10.37 4.38
CA LEU A 358 -23.45 -9.46 4.87
C LEU A 358 -23.24 -9.68 6.37
N THR A 359 -22.03 -10.02 6.75
CA THR A 359 -21.60 -10.08 8.14
C THR A 359 -20.39 -9.17 8.32
N THR A 360 -20.49 -8.23 9.26
CA THR A 360 -19.36 -7.33 9.57
C THR A 360 -19.25 -7.07 11.06
N ARG A 361 -18.12 -6.51 11.49
CA ARG A 361 -17.87 -6.26 12.92
C ARG A 361 -18.04 -4.81 13.33
N SER A 362 -17.72 -3.88 12.45
CA SER A 362 -17.74 -2.46 12.80
C SER A 362 -17.67 -1.64 11.51
N LYS A 363 -18.85 -1.36 10.94
CA LYS A 363 -18.96 -0.52 9.75
C LYS A 363 -20.26 0.29 9.79
N ASP A 364 -20.19 1.51 9.30
CA ASP A 364 -21.37 2.23 8.92
C ASP A 364 -21.82 1.74 7.53
N ILE A 365 -23.01 1.18 7.46
CA ILE A 365 -23.53 0.50 6.29
C ILE A 365 -24.62 1.34 5.66
N SER A 366 -24.50 1.65 4.38
CA SER A 366 -25.52 2.32 3.58
C SER A 366 -25.78 1.53 2.30
N LEU A 367 -26.94 0.87 2.22
CA LEU A 367 -27.38 0.10 1.07
C LEU A 367 -28.57 0.82 0.42
N GLU A 368 -28.40 1.30 -0.80
CA GLU A 368 -29.49 1.97 -1.53
C GLU A 368 -29.98 1.11 -2.71
N GLY A 369 -31.29 1.10 -2.92
CA GLY A 369 -31.89 0.41 -4.07
C GLY A 369 -31.80 -1.11 -4.04
N LEU A 370 -31.83 -1.71 -2.84
CA LEU A 370 -31.74 -3.15 -2.67
C LEU A 370 -32.96 -3.87 -3.27
N SER A 371 -32.69 -4.90 -4.07
CA SER A 371 -33.69 -5.80 -4.65
C SER A 371 -33.45 -7.24 -4.22
N GLY A 372 -34.45 -7.92 -3.67
CA GLY A 372 -34.36 -9.32 -3.22
C GLY A 372 -34.16 -9.48 -1.72
N ASP A 373 -33.73 -10.66 -1.33
CA ASP A 373 -33.53 -11.03 0.07
C ASP A 373 -32.24 -10.42 0.64
N LEU A 374 -32.29 -10.00 1.93
CA LEU A 374 -31.13 -9.52 2.68
C LEU A 374 -31.03 -10.23 4.02
N ARG A 375 -29.83 -10.71 4.35
CA ARG A 375 -29.42 -11.05 5.70
C ARG A 375 -28.18 -10.24 6.08
N LEU A 376 -28.33 -9.35 7.04
CA LEU A 376 -27.29 -8.44 7.50
C LEU A 376 -27.06 -8.65 8.99
N GLU A 377 -25.79 -8.89 9.36
CA GLU A 377 -25.34 -9.01 10.75
C GLU A 377 -24.19 -8.01 10.98
N ASP A 378 -24.40 -6.99 11.83
CA ASP A 378 -23.35 -6.08 12.25
C ASP A 378 -23.22 -6.00 13.76
N SER A 379 -21.98 -5.78 14.24
CA SER A 379 -21.72 -5.67 15.66
C SER A 379 -21.63 -4.24 16.18
N ASN A 380 -21.27 -3.28 15.35
CA ASN A 380 -21.13 -1.89 15.76
C ASN A 380 -21.03 -0.96 14.55
N GLY A 381 -22.03 -0.15 14.35
CA GLY A 381 -22.14 0.83 13.26
C GLY A 381 -23.59 1.18 13.01
N THR A 382 -23.82 2.23 12.23
CA THR A 382 -25.14 2.59 11.74
C THR A 382 -25.49 1.75 10.52
N VAL A 383 -26.77 1.40 10.39
CA VAL A 383 -27.27 0.63 9.24
C VAL A 383 -28.39 1.40 8.59
N ASP A 384 -28.20 1.85 7.35
CA ASP A 384 -29.21 2.49 6.53
C ASP A 384 -29.50 1.63 5.29
N VAL A 385 -30.73 1.16 5.14
CA VAL A 385 -31.14 0.28 4.04
C VAL A 385 -32.34 0.88 3.30
N GLY A 386 -32.09 1.29 2.06
CA GLY A 386 -33.12 1.75 1.14
C GLY A 386 -33.60 0.61 0.23
N LEU A 387 -34.84 0.20 0.36
CA LEU A 387 -35.42 -0.90 -0.40
C LEU A 387 -36.00 -0.41 -1.73
N TYR A 388 -35.76 -1.16 -2.81
CA TYR A 388 -36.41 -0.94 -4.11
C TYR A 388 -37.47 -2.01 -4.39
N LYS A 389 -37.08 -3.27 -4.33
CA LYS A 389 -37.95 -4.42 -4.57
C LYS A 389 -37.68 -5.48 -3.51
N PRO A 390 -38.21 -5.31 -2.30
CA PRO A 390 -37.81 -6.15 -1.18
C PRO A 390 -38.22 -7.59 -1.35
N GLY A 391 -37.31 -8.48 -0.97
CA GLY A 391 -37.56 -9.85 -0.57
C GLY A 391 -37.70 -9.97 0.95
N ASN A 392 -37.36 -11.12 1.52
CA ASN A 392 -37.26 -11.29 2.96
C ASN A 392 -35.99 -10.60 3.49
N ILE A 393 -36.16 -9.77 4.50
CA ILE A 393 -35.08 -8.95 5.05
C ILE A 393 -34.92 -9.28 6.52
N GLN A 394 -33.70 -9.58 6.90
CA GLN A 394 -33.30 -9.75 8.30
C GLN A 394 -32.07 -8.87 8.57
N ILE A 395 -32.20 -7.97 9.55
CA ILE A 395 -31.12 -7.11 10.01
C ILE A 395 -30.94 -7.34 11.51
N ASP A 396 -29.75 -7.79 11.88
CA ASP A 396 -29.34 -8.00 13.25
C ASP A 396 -28.16 -7.05 13.56
N ASN A 397 -28.41 -5.94 14.25
CA ASN A 397 -27.39 -4.99 14.66
C ASN A 397 -27.22 -5.01 16.19
N ARG A 398 -25.97 -5.09 16.66
CA ARG A 398 -25.75 -5.09 18.11
C ARG A 398 -25.69 -3.67 18.67
N LYS A 399 -25.05 -2.73 17.98
CA LYS A 399 -24.88 -1.38 18.48
C LYS A 399 -24.83 -0.36 17.32
N GLY A 400 -25.70 0.64 17.42
CA GLY A 400 -25.87 1.71 16.43
C GLY A 400 -27.30 1.72 15.92
N ASP A 401 -27.70 2.82 15.32
CA ASP A 401 -29.06 3.03 14.84
C ASP A 401 -29.29 2.26 13.52
N VAL A 402 -30.52 1.81 13.33
CA VAL A 402 -30.94 1.12 12.12
C VAL A 402 -32.06 1.91 11.45
N GLN A 403 -31.84 2.35 10.23
CA GLN A 403 -32.86 2.99 9.40
C GLN A 403 -33.23 2.10 8.23
N VAL A 404 -34.53 1.89 7.99
CA VAL A 404 -35.03 1.15 6.83
C VAL A 404 -36.03 2.01 6.08
N SER A 405 -35.70 2.33 4.82
CA SER A 405 -36.55 3.10 3.93
C SER A 405 -37.35 2.18 3.01
N ILE A 406 -38.68 2.15 3.16
CA ILE A 406 -39.60 1.29 2.41
C ILE A 406 -40.30 2.13 1.35
N PRO A 407 -40.32 1.75 0.07
CA PRO A 407 -41.04 2.46 -0.98
C PRO A 407 -42.53 2.48 -0.71
N PRO A 408 -43.23 3.59 -1.01
CA PRO A 408 -44.67 3.66 -0.90
C PRO A 408 -45.32 2.60 -1.79
N ASN A 409 -46.44 2.02 -1.35
CA ASN A 409 -47.19 0.96 -2.03
C ASN A 409 -46.49 -0.41 -2.10
N THR A 410 -45.49 -0.64 -1.29
CA THR A 410 -44.82 -1.96 -1.18
C THR A 410 -45.50 -2.78 -0.09
N ALA A 411 -46.01 -3.98 -0.45
CA ALA A 411 -46.52 -4.88 0.55
C ALA A 411 -45.35 -5.48 1.33
N ILE A 412 -45.35 -5.35 2.67
CA ILE A 412 -44.30 -5.90 3.54
C ILE A 412 -44.84 -6.11 4.95
N LYS A 413 -44.45 -7.21 5.59
CA LYS A 413 -44.73 -7.44 7.00
C LYS A 413 -43.52 -7.05 7.84
N VAL A 414 -43.70 -6.16 8.79
CA VAL A 414 -42.62 -5.60 9.62
C VAL A 414 -42.69 -6.17 11.04
N GLU A 415 -41.54 -6.60 11.53
CA GLU A 415 -41.30 -6.95 12.93
C GLU A 415 -39.97 -6.29 13.34
N ALA A 416 -39.99 -5.34 14.27
CA ALA A 416 -38.79 -4.67 14.76
C ALA A 416 -38.70 -4.74 16.28
N ARG A 417 -37.49 -4.89 16.81
CA ARG A 417 -37.22 -4.93 18.25
C ARG A 417 -35.91 -4.26 18.56
N THR A 418 -35.89 -3.45 19.62
CA THR A 418 -34.65 -2.94 20.22
C THR A 418 -34.71 -3.07 21.74
N ARG A 419 -33.57 -3.38 22.38
CA ARG A 419 -33.48 -3.49 23.84
C ARG A 419 -33.21 -2.15 24.51
N GLU A 420 -32.28 -1.36 23.97
CA GLU A 420 -31.91 -0.06 24.49
C GLU A 420 -32.03 0.96 23.37
N GLY A 421 -33.24 1.49 23.13
CA GLY A 421 -33.53 2.45 22.08
C GLY A 421 -35.02 2.61 21.86
N GLU A 422 -35.39 3.53 20.99
CA GLU A 422 -36.76 3.83 20.59
C GLU A 422 -37.00 3.38 19.16
N ILE A 423 -38.24 3.04 18.84
CA ILE A 423 -38.65 2.72 17.47
C ILE A 423 -39.57 3.81 16.97
N GLU A 424 -39.29 4.33 15.79
CA GLU A 424 -40.10 5.30 15.08
C GLU A 424 -40.57 4.71 13.74
N SER A 425 -41.77 5.04 13.32
CA SER A 425 -42.35 4.60 12.04
C SER A 425 -43.18 5.68 11.39
N ASP A 426 -42.96 5.91 10.10
CA ASP A 426 -43.78 6.79 9.28
C ASP A 426 -45.12 6.12 8.82
N PHE A 427 -45.32 4.84 9.10
CA PHE A 427 -46.47 4.05 8.65
C PHE A 427 -47.47 3.87 9.76
N ASP A 428 -48.71 4.32 9.53
CA ASP A 428 -49.82 4.18 10.49
C ASP A 428 -50.23 2.73 10.74
N GLU A 429 -49.90 1.80 9.80
CA GLU A 429 -50.18 0.38 9.87
C GLU A 429 -49.24 -0.38 10.80
N ILE A 430 -48.12 0.25 11.19
CA ILE A 430 -47.11 -0.34 12.11
C ILE A 430 -47.40 0.18 13.51
N LYS A 431 -47.76 -0.75 14.40
CA LYS A 431 -47.96 -0.43 15.82
C LYS A 431 -46.63 -0.46 16.52
N VAL A 432 -46.24 0.69 17.08
CA VAL A 432 -45.01 0.89 17.86
C VAL A 432 -45.38 0.89 19.35
N ASP A 433 -44.62 0.13 20.13
CA ASP A 433 -44.72 0.00 21.58
C ASP A 433 -43.36 0.24 22.20
N ASN A 434 -43.13 1.47 22.70
CA ASN A 434 -41.86 1.89 23.30
C ASN A 434 -41.95 1.81 24.82
N HIS A 435 -41.09 1.01 25.45
CA HIS A 435 -40.95 0.87 26.90
C HIS A 435 -39.49 1.11 27.33
N ASP A 436 -39.28 1.46 28.61
CA ASP A 436 -37.97 1.85 29.16
C ASP A 436 -36.83 0.82 28.93
N ARG A 437 -37.14 -0.43 28.68
CA ARG A 437 -36.13 -1.48 28.52
C ARG A 437 -36.20 -2.27 27.22
N GLU A 438 -37.31 -2.21 26.52
CA GLU A 438 -37.49 -2.94 25.26
C GLU A 438 -38.60 -2.24 24.45
N SER A 439 -38.26 -1.89 23.23
CA SER A 439 -39.23 -1.35 22.28
C SER A 439 -39.51 -2.37 21.18
N SER A 440 -40.75 -2.43 20.75
CA SER A 440 -41.14 -3.33 19.68
C SER A 440 -42.09 -2.65 18.69
N ALA A 441 -42.01 -3.05 17.43
CA ALA A 441 -42.96 -2.61 16.43
C ALA A 441 -43.39 -3.80 15.55
N SER A 442 -44.66 -3.84 15.21
CA SER A 442 -45.20 -4.86 14.33
C SER A 442 -46.36 -4.37 13.51
N GLY A 443 -46.46 -4.79 12.27
CA GLY A 443 -47.54 -4.44 11.36
C GLY A 443 -47.40 -5.03 9.98
N SER A 444 -48.34 -4.71 9.12
CA SER A 444 -48.32 -5.16 7.72
C SER A 444 -48.75 -4.01 6.84
N ILE A 445 -47.91 -3.63 5.91
CA ILE A 445 -48.23 -2.67 4.86
C ILE A 445 -48.70 -3.50 3.66
N GLY A 446 -49.90 -3.26 3.18
CA GLY A 446 -50.49 -4.08 2.12
C GLY A 446 -50.78 -5.52 2.52
N THR A 447 -50.94 -6.42 1.52
CA THR A 447 -51.29 -7.84 1.72
C THR A 447 -50.26 -8.76 1.08
N ASN A 448 -49.95 -9.87 1.76
CA ASN A 448 -49.05 -10.92 1.25
C ASN A 448 -47.64 -10.48 0.83
N GLY A 449 -47.08 -9.48 1.53
CA GLY A 449 -45.68 -9.03 1.30
C GLY A 449 -44.64 -9.92 1.99
N PRO A 450 -43.35 -9.79 1.60
CA PRO A 450 -42.22 -10.41 2.29
C PRO A 450 -42.09 -9.92 3.73
N LYS A 451 -41.23 -10.55 4.51
CA LYS A 451 -41.01 -10.21 5.90
C LYS A 451 -39.76 -9.34 6.08
N LEU A 452 -39.89 -8.23 6.83
CA LEU A 452 -38.80 -7.43 7.34
C LEU A 452 -38.66 -7.69 8.85
N VAL A 453 -37.55 -8.20 9.28
CA VAL A 453 -37.18 -8.38 10.69
C VAL A 453 -35.99 -7.52 11.00
N VAL A 454 -36.09 -6.65 12.00
CA VAL A 454 -35.02 -5.80 12.48
C VAL A 454 -34.83 -6.04 13.97
N ASN A 455 -33.65 -6.48 14.36
CA ASN A 455 -33.25 -6.62 15.74
C ASN A 455 -32.07 -5.71 16.04
N CYS A 456 -32.18 -4.91 17.10
CA CYS A 456 -31.10 -4.08 17.61
C CYS A 456 -30.93 -4.31 19.10
N ASP A 457 -29.68 -4.42 19.59
CA ASP A 457 -29.46 -4.50 21.05
C ASP A 457 -29.38 -3.08 21.66
N LYS A 458 -28.65 -2.15 21.00
CA LYS A 458 -28.41 -0.79 21.51
C LYS A 458 -28.45 0.21 20.36
N GLY A 459 -29.53 0.93 20.23
CA GLY A 459 -29.77 1.95 19.19
C GLY A 459 -31.24 2.04 18.83
N GLY A 460 -31.60 3.12 18.17
CA GLY A 460 -32.92 3.36 17.62
C GLY A 460 -33.19 2.57 16.34
N ILE A 461 -34.47 2.34 16.05
CA ILE A 461 -34.89 1.78 14.77
C ILE A 461 -35.87 2.74 14.13
N GLU A 462 -35.57 3.20 12.92
CA GLU A 462 -36.44 4.09 12.15
C GLU A 462 -36.96 3.37 10.89
N ILE A 463 -38.28 3.36 10.72
CA ILE A 463 -38.92 2.79 9.53
C ILE A 463 -39.59 3.93 8.76
N ARG A 464 -38.93 4.33 7.67
CA ARG A 464 -39.29 5.52 6.90
C ARG A 464 -40.02 5.22 5.61
N LYS A 465 -40.86 6.14 5.16
CA LYS A 465 -41.40 6.16 3.79
C LYS A 465 -40.35 6.74 2.87
N GLY A 466 -39.67 5.88 2.10
CA GLY A 466 -38.60 6.28 1.19
C GLY A 466 -39.05 6.27 -0.26
N THR A 467 -38.60 7.25 -1.04
CA THR A 467 -38.59 7.18 -2.50
C THR A 467 -37.15 6.92 -2.91
N VAL A 468 -36.81 5.68 -3.20
CA VAL A 468 -35.49 5.40 -3.79
C VAL A 468 -35.53 5.90 -5.21
N ALA A 469 -34.82 6.99 -5.48
CA ALA A 469 -34.53 7.39 -6.84
C ALA A 469 -33.61 6.30 -7.41
N VAL A 470 -34.15 5.42 -8.29
CA VAL A 470 -33.31 4.53 -9.08
C VAL A 470 -32.41 5.42 -9.91
N VAL A 471 -31.13 5.47 -9.57
CA VAL A 471 -30.15 6.08 -10.45
C VAL A 471 -30.08 5.20 -11.69
N PRO A 472 -30.50 5.65 -12.89
CA PRO A 472 -30.35 4.85 -14.08
C PRO A 472 -28.87 4.48 -14.21
N PRO A 473 -28.54 3.24 -14.62
CA PRO A 473 -27.15 2.88 -14.84
C PRO A 473 -26.49 3.95 -15.71
N ALA A 474 -25.31 4.42 -15.31
CA ALA A 474 -24.58 5.42 -16.06
C ALA A 474 -24.43 4.94 -17.50
N PRO A 475 -24.73 5.75 -18.53
CA PRO A 475 -24.57 5.33 -19.92
C PRO A 475 -23.13 4.87 -20.12
N PRO A 476 -22.90 3.76 -20.85
CA PRO A 476 -21.55 3.25 -21.09
C PRO A 476 -20.69 4.40 -21.62
N ILE A 477 -19.52 4.58 -21.02
CA ILE A 477 -18.57 5.61 -21.44
C ILE A 477 -18.25 5.32 -22.92
N PRO A 478 -18.45 6.30 -23.84
CA PRO A 478 -18.15 6.06 -25.23
C PRO A 478 -16.68 5.65 -25.34
N PRO A 479 -16.36 4.64 -26.16
CA PRO A 479 -14.99 4.17 -26.32
C PRO A 479 -14.08 5.38 -26.59
N ALA A 480 -12.98 5.45 -25.87
CA ALA A 480 -12.02 6.54 -26.00
C ALA A 480 -11.68 6.73 -27.48
N THR A 481 -11.93 7.92 -27.99
CA THR A 481 -11.63 8.26 -29.39
C THR A 481 -10.15 7.93 -29.61
N PRO A 482 -9.78 7.07 -30.59
CA PRO A 482 -8.40 6.73 -30.82
C PRO A 482 -7.59 8.02 -30.99
N ALA A 483 -6.51 8.12 -30.22
CA ALA A 483 -5.64 9.28 -30.22
C ALA A 483 -5.23 9.55 -31.68
N LYS A 484 -5.55 10.77 -32.16
CA LYS A 484 -5.16 11.20 -33.48
C LYS A 484 -3.67 10.93 -33.68
N PRO A 485 -3.23 10.22 -34.75
CA PRO A 485 -1.81 9.97 -35.00
C PRO A 485 -1.05 11.28 -34.93
N GLY A 486 -0.09 11.36 -34.01
CA GLY A 486 0.77 12.53 -33.88
C GLY A 486 1.41 12.83 -35.22
N LYS A 487 1.41 14.11 -35.64
CA LYS A 487 2.12 14.56 -36.86
C LYS A 487 3.54 13.99 -36.83
N PRO A 488 4.00 13.38 -37.94
CA PRO A 488 5.36 12.85 -38.00
C PRO A 488 6.35 13.96 -37.62
N ALA A 489 7.25 13.65 -36.72
CA ALA A 489 8.32 14.55 -36.31
C ALA A 489 9.10 14.96 -37.57
N LYS A 490 9.29 16.27 -37.72
CA LYS A 490 10.05 16.85 -38.81
C LYS A 490 11.47 16.25 -38.82
N ALA A 491 11.83 15.54 -39.86
CA ALA A 491 13.15 14.95 -40.00
C ALA A 491 14.24 16.00 -39.72
N LEU A 492 15.16 15.68 -38.85
CA LEU A 492 16.36 16.47 -38.63
C LEU A 492 17.19 16.49 -39.94
N PRO A 493 17.76 17.66 -40.32
CA PRO A 493 18.61 17.72 -41.50
C PRO A 493 19.87 16.88 -41.31
N ALA A 494 20.24 16.11 -42.32
CA ALA A 494 21.41 15.26 -42.34
C ALA A 494 22.69 16.05 -42.01
N PRO A 495 23.66 15.48 -41.26
CA PRO A 495 24.92 16.14 -40.97
C PRO A 495 25.69 16.40 -42.29
N LYS A 496 26.21 17.63 -42.45
CA LYS A 496 27.08 18.03 -43.57
C LYS A 496 28.34 17.17 -43.54
N ALA A 497 28.67 16.58 -44.68
CA ALA A 497 29.91 15.90 -44.91
C ALA A 497 31.14 16.83 -44.72
N PRO A 498 32.24 16.33 -44.18
CA PRO A 498 33.46 17.12 -43.99
C PRO A 498 34.05 17.50 -45.34
N PRO A 499 34.75 18.66 -45.48
CA PRO A 499 35.38 19.08 -46.70
C PRO A 499 36.53 18.15 -47.05
N VAL A 500 36.57 17.75 -48.33
CA VAL A 500 37.71 17.03 -48.92
C VAL A 500 38.85 18.03 -49.09
N GLU A 501 39.95 17.89 -48.34
CA GLU A 501 41.21 18.55 -48.65
C GLU A 501 41.78 17.96 -49.95
N SER A 502 41.90 18.81 -50.97
CA SER A 502 42.67 18.53 -52.15
C SER A 502 44.12 18.86 -51.93
N GLU A 503 44.96 17.85 -51.83
CA GLU A 503 46.41 18.02 -52.01
C GLU A 503 46.72 18.56 -53.42
N ASN A 504 47.49 19.64 -53.44
CA ASN A 504 48.49 19.97 -54.44
C ASN A 504 49.74 20.50 -53.76
#